data_b883d3c45e192dc38074a6c6105560df
#
_entry.id   b883d3c45e192dc38074a6c6105560df
#
_cell.length_a   1.000
_cell.length_b   1.000
_cell.length_c   1.000
_cell.angle_alpha   90.00
_cell.angle_beta   90.00
_cell.angle_gamma   90.00
#
_symmetry.space_group_name_H-M   'P 1'
#
loop_
_entity.id
_entity.type
_entity.pdbx_description
1 polymer ?
#
loop_
_entity_poly.entity_id
_entity_poly.type
_entity_poly.pdbx_seq_one_letter_code
_entity_poly.pdbx_strand_id
1 'polypeptide(L)'
;MQVVAAVDKFRGTATAREVAQAIGQACWEAGHDCAEFALADGGEGLLDALGGANRTARVSGPLGTPVEAGWRLHRGTAVIEMAQASGLTVAGGAERNDPLGASTAGTGELIDV
;
A
#
# COMPACT_ATOMS: atom_id res chain seq x y z
N MET A 1 -10.49 -27.17 -12.68
CA MET A 1 -11.21 -25.87 -12.65
C MET A 1 -10.17 -24.78 -12.49
N GLN A 2 -10.31 -23.68 -13.16
CA GLN A 2 -9.44 -22.51 -13.00
C GLN A 2 -10.10 -21.53 -12.02
N VAL A 3 -9.35 -21.12 -11.01
CA VAL A 3 -9.75 -20.14 -9.98
C VAL A 3 -8.97 -18.85 -10.19
N VAL A 4 -9.58 -17.73 -9.89
CA VAL A 4 -8.92 -16.43 -9.84
C VAL A 4 -9.06 -15.88 -8.42
N ALA A 5 -7.94 -15.71 -7.73
CA ALA A 5 -7.86 -15.03 -6.43
C ALA A 5 -7.50 -13.56 -6.67
N ALA A 6 -8.49 -12.69 -6.65
CA ALA A 6 -8.32 -11.24 -6.82
C ALA A 6 -8.79 -10.55 -5.54
N VAL A 7 -7.86 -10.27 -4.65
CA VAL A 7 -8.14 -9.86 -3.26
C VAL A 7 -7.45 -8.53 -2.92
N ASP A 8 -8.11 -7.74 -2.10
CA ASP A 8 -7.53 -6.56 -1.43
C ASP A 8 -7.00 -6.95 -0.05
N LYS A 9 -6.34 -6.03 0.63
CA LYS A 9 -5.79 -6.21 1.98
C LYS A 9 -6.85 -6.44 3.04
N PHE A 10 -6.48 -7.17 4.08
CA PHE A 10 -7.25 -7.31 5.31
C PHE A 10 -6.60 -6.44 6.39
N ARG A 11 -7.17 -5.27 6.63
CA ARG A 11 -6.61 -4.24 7.50
C ARG A 11 -6.09 -4.78 8.83
N GLY A 12 -4.80 -4.56 9.11
CA GLY A 12 -4.15 -4.95 10.35
C GLY A 12 -3.95 -6.46 10.54
N THR A 13 -4.30 -7.30 9.55
CA THR A 13 -4.23 -8.77 9.67
C THR A 13 -3.31 -9.38 8.61
N ALA A 14 -3.59 -9.13 7.32
CA ALA A 14 -2.83 -9.71 6.21
C ALA A 14 -2.81 -8.78 5.00
N THR A 15 -1.73 -8.84 4.22
CA THR A 15 -1.62 -8.15 2.95
C THR A 15 -2.45 -8.87 1.87
N ALA A 16 -2.81 -8.15 0.81
CA ALA A 16 -3.50 -8.74 -0.34
C ALA A 16 -2.70 -9.91 -0.94
N ARG A 17 -1.37 -9.79 -0.99
CA ARG A 17 -0.47 -10.84 -1.50
C ARG A 17 -0.52 -12.11 -0.64
N GLU A 18 -0.43 -11.98 0.68
CA GLU A 18 -0.50 -13.13 1.59
C GLU A 18 -1.82 -13.87 1.48
N VAL A 19 -2.94 -13.14 1.36
CA VAL A 19 -4.26 -13.74 1.19
C VAL A 19 -4.39 -14.42 -0.18
N ALA A 20 -3.93 -13.79 -1.26
CA ALA A 20 -3.94 -14.39 -2.60
C ALA A 20 -3.13 -15.70 -2.63
N GLN A 21 -1.94 -15.70 -2.02
CA GLN A 21 -1.08 -16.89 -1.91
C GLN A 21 -1.73 -18.01 -1.10
N ALA A 22 -2.38 -17.70 0.02
CA ALA A 22 -3.08 -18.69 0.83
C ALA A 22 -4.23 -19.35 0.05
N ILE A 23 -4.98 -18.56 -0.74
CA ILE A 23 -6.03 -19.08 -1.62
C ILE A 23 -5.41 -19.95 -2.73
N GLY A 24 -4.32 -19.50 -3.35
CA GLY A 24 -3.61 -20.26 -4.38
C GLY A 24 -3.14 -21.61 -3.88
N GLN A 25 -2.54 -21.65 -2.70
CA GLN A 25 -2.11 -22.89 -2.06
C GLN A 25 -3.29 -23.85 -1.82
N ALA A 26 -4.40 -23.36 -1.26
CA ALA A 26 -5.60 -24.17 -1.02
C ALA A 26 -6.19 -24.73 -2.32
N CYS A 27 -6.19 -23.94 -3.40
CA CYS A 27 -6.62 -24.39 -4.72
C CYS A 27 -5.72 -25.52 -5.26
N TRP A 28 -4.40 -25.34 -5.14
CA TRP A 28 -3.43 -26.36 -5.56
C TRP A 28 -3.60 -27.67 -4.79
N GLU A 29 -3.77 -27.61 -3.47
CA GLU A 29 -4.04 -28.78 -2.63
C GLU A 29 -5.35 -29.50 -3.01
N ALA A 30 -6.34 -28.74 -3.50
CA ALA A 30 -7.60 -29.26 -4.01
C ALA A 30 -7.53 -29.75 -5.48
N GLY A 31 -6.36 -29.67 -6.13
CA GLY A 31 -6.15 -30.08 -7.52
C GLY A 31 -6.69 -29.08 -8.56
N HIS A 32 -6.71 -27.80 -8.24
CA HIS A 32 -7.17 -26.72 -9.11
C HIS A 32 -6.04 -25.73 -9.43
N ASP A 33 -6.08 -25.17 -10.64
CA ASP A 33 -5.21 -24.05 -11.00
C ASP A 33 -5.75 -22.75 -10.41
N CYS A 34 -4.87 -21.88 -9.92
CA CYS A 34 -5.23 -20.56 -9.40
C CYS A 34 -4.33 -19.47 -9.97
N ALA A 35 -4.94 -18.41 -10.48
CA ALA A 35 -4.26 -17.16 -10.80
C ALA A 35 -4.41 -16.20 -9.62
N GLU A 36 -3.29 -15.71 -9.10
CA GLU A 36 -3.23 -14.89 -7.89
C GLU A 36 -2.98 -13.43 -8.24
N PHE A 37 -3.87 -12.55 -7.80
CA PHE A 37 -3.76 -11.11 -8.00
C PHE A 37 -3.95 -10.38 -6.67
N ALA A 38 -2.91 -9.66 -6.24
CA ALA A 38 -3.04 -8.66 -5.20
C ALA A 38 -3.62 -7.39 -5.80
N LEU A 39 -4.76 -6.95 -5.32
CA LEU A 39 -5.42 -5.73 -5.75
C LEU A 39 -5.28 -4.64 -4.68
N ALA A 40 -5.49 -3.39 -5.09
CA ALA A 40 -5.63 -2.26 -4.20
C ALA A 40 -6.69 -1.30 -4.75
N ASP A 41 -7.45 -0.69 -3.86
CA ASP A 41 -8.49 0.30 -4.16
C ASP A 41 -7.94 1.72 -4.39
N GLY A 42 -6.60 1.85 -4.47
CA GLY A 42 -5.90 3.13 -4.57
C GLY A 42 -5.42 3.67 -3.21
N GLY A 43 -5.76 3.00 -2.12
CA GLY A 43 -5.28 3.31 -0.78
C GLY A 43 -4.00 2.56 -0.42
N GLU A 44 -3.82 2.29 0.87
CA GLU A 44 -2.69 1.53 1.41
C GLU A 44 -2.57 0.15 0.74
N GLY A 45 -1.36 -0.17 0.26
CA GLY A 45 -1.07 -1.40 -0.48
C GLY A 45 -1.01 -1.23 -2.00
N LEU A 46 -1.30 -0.04 -2.53
CA LEU A 46 -1.19 0.25 -3.97
C LEU A 46 0.23 0.03 -4.48
N LEU A 47 1.24 0.54 -3.75
CA LEU A 47 2.64 0.34 -4.11
C LEU A 47 3.02 -1.13 -4.17
N ASP A 48 2.62 -1.93 -3.19
CA ASP A 48 2.90 -3.36 -3.15
C ASP A 48 2.24 -4.10 -4.30
N ALA A 49 0.98 -3.78 -4.62
CA ALA A 49 0.25 -4.36 -5.76
C ALA A 49 0.96 -4.07 -7.09
N LEU A 50 1.61 -2.91 -7.21
CA LEU A 50 2.33 -2.47 -8.41
C LEU A 50 3.84 -2.76 -8.39
N GLY A 51 4.32 -3.61 -7.49
CA GLY A 51 5.70 -4.11 -7.47
C GLY A 51 6.61 -3.47 -6.42
N GLY A 52 6.05 -2.74 -5.47
CA GLY A 52 6.75 -2.15 -4.34
C GLY A 52 7.48 -0.85 -4.66
N ALA A 53 7.86 -0.11 -3.62
CA ALA A 53 8.69 1.09 -3.75
C ALA A 53 10.10 0.75 -4.25
N ASN A 54 10.65 1.60 -5.11
CA ASN A 54 12.06 1.56 -5.53
C ASN A 54 12.78 2.90 -5.35
N ARG A 55 12.11 3.86 -4.75
CA ARG A 55 12.61 5.18 -4.36
C ARG A 55 12.08 5.52 -2.97
N THR A 56 12.80 6.37 -2.27
CA THR A 56 12.36 6.97 -1.00
C THR A 56 12.64 8.47 -1.02
N ALA A 57 11.82 9.23 -0.30
CA ALA A 57 12.06 10.63 -0.04
C ALA A 57 11.68 10.95 1.41
N ARG A 58 12.38 11.92 2.00
CA ARG A 58 12.05 12.44 3.32
C ARG A 58 11.12 13.62 3.15
N VAL A 59 9.91 13.48 3.67
CA VAL A 59 8.83 14.46 3.52
C VAL A 59 8.17 14.75 4.87
N SER A 60 7.32 15.77 4.92
CA SER A 60 6.51 16.06 6.10
C SER A 60 5.48 14.96 6.35
N GLY A 61 5.47 14.42 7.54
CA GLY A 61 4.39 13.52 7.97
C GLY A 61 3.10 14.29 8.29
N PRO A 62 2.00 13.59 8.54
CA PRO A 62 0.68 14.21 8.68
C PRO A 62 0.58 15.19 9.87
N LEU A 63 1.36 14.96 10.93
CA LEU A 63 1.42 15.82 12.12
C LEU A 63 2.70 16.65 12.20
N GLY A 64 3.37 16.89 11.05
CA GLY A 64 4.56 17.73 10.94
C GLY A 64 5.88 17.03 11.25
N THR A 65 5.89 15.82 11.78
CA THR A 65 7.13 15.05 12.00
C THR A 65 7.60 14.48 10.65
N PRO A 66 8.88 14.69 10.26
CA PRO A 66 9.40 14.14 9.02
C PRO A 66 9.34 12.60 8.98
N VAL A 67 8.97 12.07 7.82
CA VAL A 67 8.86 10.63 7.54
C VAL A 67 9.61 10.26 6.26
N GLU A 68 10.08 9.02 6.18
CA GLU A 68 10.59 8.43 4.94
C GLU A 68 9.42 7.81 4.18
N ALA A 69 9.05 8.40 3.04
CA ALA A 69 7.97 7.92 2.20
C ALA A 69 8.51 7.18 0.98
N GLY A 70 8.04 5.95 0.79
CA GLY A 70 8.35 5.15 -0.39
C GLY A 70 7.50 5.56 -1.59
N TRP A 71 8.09 5.49 -2.79
CA TRP A 71 7.39 5.65 -4.05
C TRP A 71 8.05 4.81 -5.15
N ARG A 72 7.43 4.67 -6.30
CA ARG A 72 7.94 3.86 -7.39
C ARG A 72 8.05 4.66 -8.67
N LEU A 73 9.19 4.57 -9.35
CA LEU A 73 9.34 5.04 -10.72
C LEU A 73 9.55 3.83 -11.65
N HIS A 74 8.69 3.66 -12.64
CA HIS A 74 8.80 2.60 -13.61
C HIS A 74 8.39 3.08 -15.01
N ARG A 75 9.28 2.97 -15.98
CA ARG A 75 9.04 3.34 -17.39
C ARG A 75 8.44 4.75 -17.58
N GLY A 76 8.93 5.72 -16.82
CA GLY A 76 8.44 7.11 -16.87
C GLY A 76 7.14 7.38 -16.12
N THR A 77 6.59 6.37 -15.44
CA THR A 77 5.40 6.52 -14.58
C THR A 77 5.82 6.51 -13.12
N ALA A 78 5.45 7.54 -12.38
CA ALA A 78 5.57 7.58 -10.93
C ALA A 78 4.29 7.03 -10.28
N VAL A 79 4.45 6.11 -9.33
CA VAL A 79 3.38 5.63 -8.48
C VAL A 79 3.63 6.14 -7.07
N ILE A 80 2.71 6.96 -6.59
CA ILE A 80 2.73 7.57 -5.27
C ILE A 80 1.49 7.09 -4.51
N GLU A 81 1.74 6.50 -3.35
CA GLU A 81 0.69 6.10 -2.42
C GLU A 81 0.64 7.15 -1.31
N MET A 82 -0.46 7.89 -1.22
CA MET A 82 -0.65 8.95 -0.23
C MET A 82 -0.42 8.44 1.20
N ALA A 83 -0.78 7.21 1.50
CA ALA A 83 -0.63 6.60 2.81
C ALA A 83 0.83 6.51 3.29
N GLN A 84 1.80 6.50 2.38
CA GLN A 84 3.23 6.49 2.72
C GLN A 84 3.69 7.80 3.41
N ALA A 85 3.11 8.92 3.04
CA ALA A 85 3.46 10.24 3.60
C ALA A 85 2.41 10.75 4.59
N SER A 86 1.12 10.47 4.34
CA SER A 86 0.00 11.13 5.03
C SER A 86 -1.04 10.14 5.58
N GLY A 87 -0.68 8.84 5.65
CA GLY A 87 -1.58 7.80 6.11
C GLY A 87 -1.81 7.81 7.62
N LEU A 88 -2.92 7.19 8.04
CA LEU A 88 -3.28 7.07 9.45
C LEU A 88 -2.23 6.32 10.27
N THR A 89 -1.60 5.30 9.68
CA THR A 89 -0.52 4.53 10.32
C THR A 89 0.70 5.42 10.60
N VAL A 90 1.03 6.31 9.67
CA VAL A 90 2.13 7.28 9.83
C VAL A 90 1.80 8.33 10.89
N ALA A 91 0.51 8.68 11.06
CA ALA A 91 0.03 9.55 12.15
C ALA A 91 0.08 8.87 13.54
N GLY A 92 0.46 7.59 13.63
CA GLY A 92 0.49 6.82 14.87
C GLY A 92 -0.81 6.08 15.18
N GLY A 93 -1.66 5.86 14.16
CA GLY A 93 -2.95 5.18 14.29
C GLY A 93 -4.08 6.11 14.72
N ALA A 94 -5.27 5.55 14.85
CA ALA A 94 -6.48 6.32 15.18
C ALA A 94 -6.39 7.03 16.54
N GLU A 95 -5.66 6.45 17.49
CA GLU A 95 -5.54 6.99 18.86
C GLU A 95 -4.63 8.23 18.94
N ARG A 96 -3.67 8.37 18.02
CA ARG A 96 -2.69 9.49 18.01
C ARG A 96 -2.96 10.49 16.91
N ASN A 97 -3.92 10.20 16.04
CA ASN A 97 -4.26 11.09 14.95
C ASN A 97 -4.96 12.36 15.47
N ASP A 98 -4.61 13.50 14.88
CA ASP A 98 -5.31 14.77 15.05
C ASP A 98 -5.96 15.16 13.71
N PRO A 99 -7.25 14.84 13.50
CA PRO A 99 -7.90 15.08 12.22
C PRO A 99 -8.01 16.58 11.83
N LEU A 100 -7.91 17.48 12.81
CA LEU A 100 -7.95 18.92 12.57
C LEU A 100 -6.58 19.51 12.28
N GLY A 101 -5.53 18.96 12.88
CA GLY A 101 -4.14 19.39 12.67
C GLY A 101 -3.42 18.61 11.57
N ALA A 102 -3.94 17.46 11.14
CA ALA A 102 -3.30 16.63 10.13
C ALA A 102 -3.30 17.28 8.74
N SER A 103 -2.21 17.09 8.00
CA SER A 103 -1.99 17.66 6.67
C SER A 103 -1.53 16.60 5.68
N THR A 104 -1.86 16.80 4.41
CA THR A 104 -1.34 16.02 3.28
C THR A 104 -0.17 16.72 2.56
N ALA A 105 0.43 17.74 3.18
CA ALA A 105 1.55 18.49 2.61
C ALA A 105 2.70 17.57 2.17
N GLY A 106 3.05 16.56 2.97
CA GLY A 106 4.09 15.59 2.63
C GLY A 106 3.80 14.76 1.39
N THR A 107 2.54 14.50 1.07
CA THR A 107 2.17 13.90 -0.22
C THR A 107 2.45 14.85 -1.38
N GLY A 108 2.20 16.16 -1.21
CA GLY A 108 2.58 17.19 -2.18
C GLY A 108 4.10 17.26 -2.38
N GLU A 109 4.87 17.26 -1.30
CA GLU A 109 6.33 17.20 -1.33
C GLU A 109 6.83 15.95 -2.07
N LEU A 110 6.18 14.80 -1.88
CA LEU A 110 6.53 13.55 -2.57
C LEU A 110 6.25 13.60 -4.08
N ILE A 111 5.29 14.42 -4.52
CA ILE A 111 5.01 14.64 -5.95
C ILE A 111 6.07 15.54 -6.59
N ASP A 112 6.70 16.40 -5.83
CA ASP A 112 7.70 17.39 -6.32
C ASP A 112 9.14 16.82 -6.34
N VAL A 113 9.35 15.56 -5.94
CA VAL A 113 10.63 14.84 -5.98
C VAL A 113 10.92 14.34 -7.41
#